data_9ffec20d0f8c4c7e06146d097cdc6c43
#
_entry.id   9ffec20d0f8c4c7e06146d097cdc6c43
#
_cell.length_a   1.000
_cell.length_b   1.000
_cell.length_c   1.000
_cell.angle_alpha   90.00
_cell.angle_beta   90.00
_cell.angle_gamma   90.00
#
_symmetry.space_group_name_H-M   'P 1'
#
loop_
_entity.id
_entity.type
_entity.pdbx_description
1 polymer ?
#
loop_
_entity_poly.entity_id
_entity_poly.type
_entity_poly.pdbx_seq_one_letter_code
_entity_poly.pdbx_strand_id
1 'polypeptide(L)'
;MPKRRANGEGNIRKRKDGRWEGRYTVGHDPETGKSIIKNVLGKTQAEVKEKLKKAIEENVGIDYGRARNYTVGTWLEVWMENYAKIKLRPSTFKTSQGFLKNHIKPQIGGIPLADLTSLDLQRFYKHLLDGGRVDRIEAKKKPKGLAPKTVRNIHQMISSAYNLAMEQ
;
A
#
# COMPACT_ATOMS: atom_id res chain seq x y z
N MET A 1 -3.49 -9.43 38.80
CA MET A 1 -2.60 -8.61 38.00
C MET A 1 -3.35 -8.11 36.77
N PRO A 2 -3.30 -6.83 36.41
CA PRO A 2 -4.00 -6.33 35.23
C PRO A 2 -3.41 -6.97 33.97
N LYS A 3 -4.26 -7.55 33.12
CA LYS A 3 -3.83 -8.12 31.81
C LYS A 3 -3.16 -7.05 30.96
N ARG A 4 -1.96 -7.34 30.44
CA ARG A 4 -1.31 -6.51 29.42
C ARG A 4 -2.23 -6.45 28.19
N ARG A 5 -2.47 -5.22 27.71
CA ARG A 5 -3.25 -4.98 26.48
C ARG A 5 -2.47 -5.49 25.29
N ALA A 6 -3.18 -5.92 24.22
CA ALA A 6 -2.55 -6.35 22.99
C ALA A 6 -1.83 -5.16 22.31
N ASN A 7 -0.71 -5.47 21.59
CA ASN A 7 0.00 -4.47 20.79
C ASN A 7 -0.96 -3.93 19.71
N GLY A 8 -1.09 -2.59 19.62
CA GLY A 8 -1.94 -1.94 18.63
C GLY A 8 -3.25 -1.33 19.17
N GLU A 9 -3.69 -1.69 20.38
CA GLU A 9 -4.96 -1.18 20.96
C GLU A 9 -4.89 0.29 21.42
N GLY A 10 -3.73 0.92 21.41
CA GLY A 10 -3.52 2.27 21.90
C GLY A 10 -3.62 2.38 23.42
N ASN A 11 -3.38 3.57 23.96
CA ASN A 11 -3.46 3.86 25.38
C ASN A 11 -4.42 5.03 25.64
N ILE A 12 -5.31 4.89 26.63
CA ILE A 12 -6.26 5.94 27.05
C ILE A 12 -5.90 6.39 28.45
N ARG A 13 -5.73 7.69 28.63
CA ARG A 13 -5.43 8.30 29.93
C ARG A 13 -6.25 9.58 30.16
N LYS A 14 -6.47 9.93 31.41
CA LYS A 14 -7.03 11.22 31.80
C LYS A 14 -5.89 12.24 31.95
N ARG A 15 -6.02 13.38 31.32
CA ARG A 15 -5.07 14.50 31.45
C ARG A 15 -5.32 15.33 32.69
N LYS A 16 -4.33 16.13 33.07
CA LYS A 16 -4.45 17.05 34.21
C LYS A 16 -5.53 18.14 33.99
N ASP A 17 -5.82 18.46 32.72
CA ASP A 17 -6.87 19.42 32.31
C ASP A 17 -8.30 18.83 32.34
N GLY A 18 -8.46 17.60 32.85
CA GLY A 18 -9.73 16.91 32.96
C GLY A 18 -10.22 16.19 31.72
N ARG A 19 -9.60 16.43 30.56
CA ARG A 19 -9.92 15.75 29.27
C ARG A 19 -9.31 14.36 29.21
N TRP A 20 -9.90 13.49 28.36
CA TRP A 20 -9.38 12.18 28.07
C TRP A 20 -8.54 12.22 26.77
N GLU A 21 -7.45 11.50 26.76
CA GLU A 21 -6.52 11.39 25.65
C GLU A 21 -6.31 9.91 25.31
N GLY A 22 -6.55 9.56 24.03
CA GLY A 22 -6.18 8.29 23.45
C GLY A 22 -4.92 8.45 22.60
N ARG A 23 -3.93 7.60 22.79
CA ARG A 23 -2.67 7.58 22.02
C ARG A 23 -2.56 6.28 21.24
N TYR A 24 -2.15 6.37 19.98
CA TYR A 24 -1.87 5.21 19.15
C TYR A 24 -0.65 5.46 18.28
N THR A 25 0.07 4.39 17.98
CA THR A 25 1.25 4.45 17.11
C THR A 25 0.79 4.32 15.67
N VAL A 26 1.17 5.27 14.84
CA VAL A 26 0.86 5.30 13.39
C VAL A 26 1.96 4.58 12.61
N GLY A 27 3.18 4.58 13.12
CA GLY A 27 4.34 3.97 12.47
C GLY A 27 5.61 4.29 13.25
N HIS A 28 6.76 4.02 12.61
CA HIS A 28 8.08 4.35 13.15
C HIS A 28 8.82 5.22 12.15
N ASP A 29 9.53 6.20 12.65
CA ASP A 29 10.43 7.04 11.87
C ASP A 29 11.55 6.15 11.27
N PRO A 30 11.72 6.15 9.93
CA PRO A 30 12.68 5.28 9.26
C PRO A 30 14.15 5.60 9.57
N GLU A 31 14.46 6.85 9.93
CA GLU A 31 15.84 7.26 10.26
C GLU A 31 16.19 7.01 11.73
N THR A 32 15.25 7.30 12.63
CA THR A 32 15.52 7.26 14.07
C THR A 32 14.96 6.01 14.76
N GLY A 33 14.12 5.22 14.09
CA GLY A 33 13.41 4.07 14.66
C GLY A 33 12.38 4.43 15.74
N LYS A 34 12.14 5.74 16.00
CA LYS A 34 11.20 6.21 17.02
C LYS A 34 9.76 6.04 16.56
N SER A 35 8.89 5.62 17.49
CA SER A 35 7.46 5.48 17.23
C SER A 35 6.81 6.84 16.95
N ILE A 36 6.11 6.95 15.82
CA ILE A 36 5.28 8.11 15.48
C ILE A 36 3.93 7.92 16.17
N ILE A 37 3.64 8.76 17.18
CA ILE A 37 2.45 8.66 18.00
C ILE A 37 1.50 9.79 17.64
N LYS A 38 0.25 9.44 17.33
CA LYS A 38 -0.87 10.40 17.24
C LYS A 38 -1.79 10.27 18.44
N ASN A 39 -2.52 11.34 18.75
CA ASN A 39 -3.45 11.39 19.85
C ASN A 39 -4.83 11.88 19.41
N VAL A 40 -5.86 11.35 20.05
CA VAL A 40 -7.25 11.80 19.94
C VAL A 40 -7.71 12.30 21.32
N LEU A 41 -8.50 13.37 21.32
CA LEU A 41 -8.99 13.99 22.55
C LEU A 41 -10.52 13.91 22.62
N GLY A 42 -11.05 13.80 23.85
CA GLY A 42 -12.48 13.84 24.10
C GLY A 42 -12.81 14.24 25.55
N LYS A 43 -14.06 14.54 25.78
CA LYS A 43 -14.56 14.91 27.12
C LYS A 43 -14.77 13.69 28.00
N THR A 44 -15.11 12.53 27.40
CA THR A 44 -15.37 11.27 28.12
C THR A 44 -14.45 10.17 27.65
N GLN A 45 -14.25 9.16 28.49
CA GLN A 45 -13.46 7.97 28.15
C GLN A 45 -14.10 7.18 27.00
N ALA A 46 -15.43 7.08 26.97
CA ALA A 46 -16.17 6.38 25.92
C ALA A 46 -15.98 7.04 24.56
N GLU A 47 -16.11 8.38 24.50
CA GLU A 47 -15.88 9.17 23.29
C GLU A 47 -14.47 8.96 22.73
N VAL A 48 -13.45 8.99 23.60
CA VAL A 48 -12.05 8.77 23.18
C VAL A 48 -11.85 7.35 22.72
N LYS A 49 -12.49 6.36 23.32
CA LYS A 49 -12.40 4.96 22.90
C LYS A 49 -12.98 4.75 21.51
N GLU A 50 -14.12 5.36 21.18
CA GLU A 50 -14.70 5.31 19.84
C GLU A 50 -13.84 6.04 18.80
N LYS A 51 -13.40 7.26 19.13
CA LYS A 51 -12.50 8.03 18.25
C LYS A 51 -11.19 7.30 18.00
N LEU A 52 -10.64 6.67 19.03
CA LEU A 52 -9.40 5.90 18.95
C LEU A 52 -9.60 4.66 18.05
N LYS A 53 -10.72 3.95 18.20
CA LYS A 53 -11.06 2.80 17.38
C LYS A 53 -11.18 3.21 15.90
N LYS A 54 -11.95 4.28 15.59
CA LYS A 54 -12.05 4.82 14.23
C LYS A 54 -10.70 5.25 13.66
N ALA A 55 -9.91 6.00 14.45
CA ALA A 55 -8.60 6.45 14.03
C ALA A 55 -7.62 5.30 13.80
N ILE A 56 -7.70 4.22 14.57
CA ILE A 56 -6.93 3.01 14.32
C ILE A 56 -7.44 2.30 13.06
N GLU A 57 -8.75 2.13 12.88
CA GLU A 57 -9.36 1.50 11.69
C GLU A 57 -9.05 2.29 10.41
N GLU A 58 -9.14 3.62 10.45
CA GLU A 58 -8.78 4.50 9.33
C GLU A 58 -7.28 4.46 9.00
N ASN A 59 -6.41 4.17 9.98
CA ASN A 59 -4.96 4.06 9.79
C ASN A 59 -4.46 2.61 9.66
N VAL A 60 -5.30 1.59 9.84
CA VAL A 60 -4.93 0.18 9.61
C VAL A 60 -4.57 -0.11 8.14
N GLY A 61 -4.92 0.79 7.21
CA GLY A 61 -4.48 0.74 5.82
C GLY A 61 -3.20 1.53 5.50
N ILE A 62 -2.67 2.33 6.45
CA ILE A 62 -1.57 3.28 6.20
C ILE A 62 -0.56 3.17 7.34
N ASP A 63 0.11 2.04 7.43
CA ASP A 63 1.27 1.90 8.33
C ASP A 63 2.55 2.31 7.57
N TYR A 64 2.85 3.58 7.61
CA TYR A 64 4.00 4.21 6.95
C TYR A 64 5.36 3.69 7.46
N GLY A 65 5.41 3.07 8.63
CA GLY A 65 6.59 2.39 9.15
C GLY A 65 6.81 0.99 8.57
N ARG A 66 5.87 0.46 7.80
CA ARG A 66 5.90 -0.87 7.20
C ARG A 66 6.19 -0.89 5.70
N ALA A 67 6.69 0.17 5.10
CA ALA A 67 7.17 0.12 3.72
C ALA A 67 8.17 -1.05 3.51
N ARG A 68 8.92 -1.43 4.56
CA ARG A 68 9.77 -2.63 4.59
C ARG A 68 9.00 -3.95 4.58
N ASN A 69 7.72 -3.97 4.97
CA ASN A 69 6.90 -5.18 5.03
C ASN A 69 5.99 -5.34 3.81
N TYR A 70 5.87 -4.32 2.95
CA TYR A 70 5.13 -4.45 1.71
C TYR A 70 5.99 -5.07 0.62
N THR A 71 5.42 -6.03 -0.08
CA THR A 71 5.92 -6.41 -1.39
C THR A 71 5.34 -5.47 -2.46
N VAL A 72 5.95 -5.44 -3.63
CA VAL A 72 5.44 -4.66 -4.78
C VAL A 72 3.97 -4.98 -5.06
N GLY A 73 3.59 -6.26 -4.99
CA GLY A 73 2.23 -6.70 -5.24
C GLY A 73 1.23 -6.20 -4.19
N THR A 74 1.57 -6.35 -2.91
CA THR A 74 0.69 -5.92 -1.80
C THR A 74 0.57 -4.41 -1.72
N TRP A 75 1.66 -3.67 -1.96
CA TRP A 75 1.61 -2.21 -2.03
C TRP A 75 0.72 -1.71 -3.16
N LEU A 76 0.84 -2.29 -4.35
CA LEU A 76 0.00 -1.92 -5.49
C LEU A 76 -1.48 -2.23 -5.24
N GLU A 77 -1.84 -3.26 -4.47
CA GLU A 77 -3.21 -3.50 -4.05
C GLU A 77 -3.73 -2.39 -3.14
N VAL A 78 -2.95 -2.02 -2.12
CA VAL A 78 -3.27 -0.92 -1.22
C VAL A 78 -3.43 0.39 -2.01
N TRP A 79 -2.50 0.68 -2.93
CA TRP A 79 -2.55 1.85 -3.79
C TRP A 79 -3.78 1.86 -4.70
N MET A 80 -4.13 0.73 -5.29
CA MET A 80 -5.32 0.59 -6.13
C MET A 80 -6.61 0.91 -5.37
N GLU A 81 -6.81 0.34 -4.18
CA GLU A 81 -8.05 0.52 -3.42
C GLU A 81 -8.16 1.93 -2.81
N ASN A 82 -7.08 2.48 -2.29
CA ASN A 82 -7.14 3.73 -1.51
C ASN A 82 -6.90 5.00 -2.35
N TYR A 83 -6.18 4.88 -3.47
CA TYR A 83 -5.79 6.06 -4.27
C TYR A 83 -6.29 5.99 -5.71
N ALA A 84 -6.04 4.89 -6.42
CA ALA A 84 -6.36 4.78 -7.83
C ALA A 84 -7.87 4.74 -8.07
N LYS A 85 -8.63 4.08 -7.21
CA LYS A 85 -10.10 3.95 -7.30
C LYS A 85 -10.81 5.30 -7.28
N ILE A 86 -10.27 6.27 -6.53
CA ILE A 86 -10.83 7.62 -6.42
C ILE A 86 -10.44 8.49 -7.62
N LYS A 87 -9.21 8.32 -8.14
CA LYS A 87 -8.64 9.20 -9.18
C LYS A 87 -8.87 8.71 -10.59
N LEU A 88 -8.99 7.40 -10.81
CA LEU A 88 -9.07 6.81 -12.14
C LEU A 88 -10.52 6.60 -12.60
N ARG A 89 -10.74 6.75 -13.89
CA ARG A 89 -12.01 6.34 -14.51
C ARG A 89 -12.20 4.82 -14.34
N PRO A 90 -13.45 4.33 -14.21
CA PRO A 90 -13.74 2.90 -13.99
C PRO A 90 -13.07 1.96 -15.01
N SER A 91 -13.05 2.34 -16.29
CA SER A 91 -12.42 1.56 -17.36
C SER A 91 -10.89 1.47 -17.17
N THR A 92 -10.24 2.58 -16.81
CA THR A 92 -8.81 2.64 -16.54
C THR A 92 -8.46 1.83 -15.29
N PHE A 93 -9.27 1.94 -14.25
CA PHE A 93 -9.11 1.16 -13.03
C PHE A 93 -9.16 -0.35 -13.31
N LYS A 94 -10.18 -0.81 -14.06
CA LYS A 94 -10.32 -2.21 -14.46
C LYS A 94 -9.11 -2.70 -15.27
N THR A 95 -8.60 -1.88 -16.19
CA THR A 95 -7.39 -2.19 -16.96
C THR A 95 -6.16 -2.32 -16.04
N SER A 96 -6.00 -1.40 -15.09
CA SER A 96 -4.91 -1.42 -14.10
C SER A 96 -4.98 -2.66 -13.19
N GLN A 97 -6.17 -3.08 -12.78
CA GLN A 97 -6.38 -4.35 -12.07
C GLN A 97 -5.90 -5.54 -12.90
N GLY A 98 -6.19 -5.53 -14.21
CA GLY A 98 -5.69 -6.54 -15.14
C GLY A 98 -4.16 -6.57 -15.21
N PHE A 99 -3.51 -5.40 -15.26
CA PHE A 99 -2.05 -5.31 -15.25
C PHE A 99 -1.45 -5.86 -13.96
N LEU A 100 -2.01 -5.50 -12.83
CA LEU A 100 -1.57 -5.98 -11.54
C LEU A 100 -1.67 -7.51 -11.45
N LYS A 101 -2.84 -8.06 -11.77
CA LYS A 101 -3.12 -9.49 -11.63
C LYS A 101 -2.32 -10.36 -12.61
N ASN A 102 -2.24 -9.94 -13.88
CA ASN A 102 -1.75 -10.80 -14.94
C ASN A 102 -0.25 -10.64 -15.20
N HIS A 103 0.33 -9.49 -14.87
CA HIS A 103 1.71 -9.15 -15.24
C HIS A 103 2.60 -8.85 -14.03
N ILE A 104 2.15 -7.96 -13.15
CA ILE A 104 3.00 -7.46 -12.06
C ILE A 104 3.15 -8.51 -10.95
N LYS A 105 2.02 -9.02 -10.43
CA LYS A 105 2.03 -9.99 -9.32
C LYS A 105 2.83 -11.25 -9.64
N PRO A 106 2.68 -11.90 -10.81
CA PRO A 106 3.40 -13.12 -11.11
C PRO A 106 4.91 -12.95 -11.27
N GLN A 107 5.38 -11.76 -11.67
CA GLN A 107 6.77 -11.52 -12.04
C GLN A 107 7.58 -10.83 -10.93
N ILE A 108 7.08 -9.70 -10.46
CA ILE A 108 7.77 -8.85 -9.48
C ILE A 108 6.97 -8.63 -8.20
N GLY A 109 5.75 -9.15 -8.11
CA GLY A 109 4.85 -8.90 -6.98
C GLY A 109 5.36 -9.40 -5.63
N GLY A 110 6.22 -10.42 -5.61
CA GLY A 110 6.82 -10.97 -4.40
C GLY A 110 8.07 -10.22 -3.91
N ILE A 111 8.63 -9.30 -4.69
CA ILE A 111 9.82 -8.54 -4.30
C ILE A 111 9.45 -7.55 -3.20
N PRO A 112 10.18 -7.47 -2.08
CA PRO A 112 9.99 -6.42 -1.08
C PRO A 112 10.08 -5.03 -1.73
N LEU A 113 9.18 -4.11 -1.35
CA LEU A 113 9.09 -2.80 -1.98
C LEU A 113 10.39 -2.01 -1.89
N ALA A 114 11.11 -2.14 -0.77
CA ALA A 114 12.39 -1.48 -0.52
C ALA A 114 13.55 -2.07 -1.35
N ASP A 115 13.42 -3.32 -1.80
CA ASP A 115 14.49 -4.05 -2.50
C ASP A 115 14.32 -4.03 -4.02
N LEU A 116 13.24 -3.42 -4.54
CA LEU A 116 12.99 -3.32 -5.97
C LEU A 116 14.02 -2.41 -6.65
N THR A 117 14.83 -2.99 -7.52
CA THR A 117 15.88 -2.26 -8.24
C THR A 117 15.44 -1.85 -9.64
N SER A 118 16.14 -0.86 -10.21
CA SER A 118 15.95 -0.47 -11.62
C SER A 118 16.24 -1.63 -12.57
N LEU A 119 17.18 -2.53 -12.20
CA LEU A 119 17.51 -3.70 -13.00
C LEU A 119 16.35 -4.71 -13.05
N ASP A 120 15.66 -4.93 -11.91
CA ASP A 120 14.48 -5.80 -11.86
C ASP A 120 13.36 -5.27 -12.75
N LEU A 121 13.14 -3.95 -12.73
CA LEU A 121 12.16 -3.30 -13.60
C LEU A 121 12.54 -3.44 -15.08
N GLN A 122 13.82 -3.27 -15.44
CA GLN A 122 14.28 -3.44 -16.83
C GLN A 122 14.09 -4.88 -17.32
N ARG A 123 14.44 -5.88 -16.50
CA ARG A 123 14.20 -7.30 -16.79
C ARG A 123 12.73 -7.60 -16.96
N PHE A 124 11.89 -7.04 -16.08
CA PHE A 124 10.45 -7.16 -16.14
C PHE A 124 9.88 -6.59 -17.46
N TYR A 125 10.26 -5.36 -17.84
CA TYR A 125 9.78 -4.74 -19.09
C TYR A 125 10.25 -5.51 -20.32
N LYS A 126 11.49 -5.99 -20.33
CA LYS A 126 11.99 -6.85 -21.40
C LYS A 126 11.15 -8.12 -21.53
N HIS A 127 10.88 -8.80 -20.42
CA HIS A 127 10.01 -9.99 -20.41
C HIS A 127 8.61 -9.68 -20.95
N LEU A 128 8.02 -8.53 -20.59
CA LEU A 128 6.71 -8.13 -21.11
C LEU A 128 6.72 -7.91 -22.62
N LEU A 129 7.79 -7.33 -23.16
CA LEU A 129 7.94 -7.10 -24.61
C LEU A 129 8.16 -8.40 -25.38
N ASP A 130 8.89 -9.35 -24.80
CA ASP A 130 9.27 -10.60 -25.49
C ASP A 130 8.18 -11.67 -25.42
N GLY A 131 7.50 -11.81 -24.27
CA GLY A 131 6.57 -12.91 -24.02
C GLY A 131 5.44 -12.62 -23.03
N GLY A 132 5.21 -11.35 -22.66
CA GLY A 132 4.27 -10.98 -21.62
C GLY A 132 2.80 -11.12 -21.97
N ARG A 133 2.44 -11.60 -23.15
CA ARG A 133 1.04 -11.73 -23.56
C ARG A 133 0.40 -12.92 -22.86
N VAL A 134 -0.70 -12.67 -22.16
CA VAL A 134 -1.57 -13.70 -21.57
C VAL A 134 -2.75 -13.91 -22.51
N ASP A 135 -2.67 -14.93 -23.35
CA ASP A 135 -3.77 -15.31 -24.24
C ASP A 135 -4.65 -16.37 -23.57
N ARG A 136 -5.95 -16.16 -23.60
CA ARG A 136 -6.95 -17.16 -23.16
C ARG A 136 -7.24 -18.19 -24.25
N ILE A 137 -6.90 -17.88 -25.50
CA ILE A 137 -7.10 -18.72 -26.67
C ILE A 137 -5.78 -18.72 -27.44
N GLU A 138 -5.28 -19.89 -27.85
CA GLU A 138 -4.08 -20.02 -28.65
C GLU A 138 -4.22 -19.29 -30.00
N ALA A 139 -3.76 -18.05 -30.04
CA ALA A 139 -3.70 -17.28 -31.27
C ALA A 139 -2.35 -17.49 -31.95
N LYS A 140 -2.25 -18.53 -32.78
CA LYS A 140 -1.01 -18.94 -33.46
C LYS A 140 -0.33 -17.83 -34.30
N LYS A 141 -1.01 -16.74 -34.62
CA LYS A 141 -0.52 -15.66 -35.50
C LYS A 141 -0.22 -14.34 -34.81
N LYS A 142 -0.35 -14.24 -33.47
CA LYS A 142 -0.15 -12.98 -32.77
C LYS A 142 1.21 -12.93 -32.07
N PRO A 143 1.86 -11.73 -31.98
CA PRO A 143 3.10 -11.58 -31.22
C PRO A 143 2.92 -12.04 -29.78
N LYS A 144 3.93 -12.75 -29.23
CA LYS A 144 3.92 -13.24 -27.84
C LYS A 144 4.11 -12.11 -26.82
N GLY A 145 4.67 -10.98 -27.21
CA GLY A 145 4.93 -9.83 -26.37
C GLY A 145 3.76 -8.84 -26.30
N LEU A 146 3.81 -7.96 -25.33
CA LEU A 146 2.90 -6.82 -25.21
C LEU A 146 3.35 -5.66 -26.10
N ALA A 147 2.38 -4.86 -26.57
CA ALA A 147 2.69 -3.64 -27.31
C ALA A 147 3.47 -2.66 -26.40
N PRO A 148 4.45 -1.90 -26.92
CA PRO A 148 5.23 -0.92 -26.16
C PRO A 148 4.36 0.09 -25.38
N LYS A 149 3.22 0.49 -25.95
CA LYS A 149 2.24 1.35 -25.28
C LYS A 149 1.70 0.71 -23.99
N THR A 150 1.40 -0.59 -24.02
CA THR A 150 0.91 -1.32 -22.84
C THR A 150 1.98 -1.40 -21.75
N VAL A 151 3.22 -1.68 -22.13
CA VAL A 151 4.36 -1.70 -21.19
C VAL A 151 4.57 -0.33 -20.57
N ARG A 152 4.46 0.75 -21.34
CA ARG A 152 4.51 2.13 -20.83
C ARG A 152 3.39 2.41 -19.81
N ASN A 153 2.16 1.96 -20.06
CA ASN A 153 1.06 2.13 -19.12
C ASN A 153 1.30 1.38 -17.80
N ILE A 154 1.86 0.17 -17.88
CA ILE A 154 2.28 -0.60 -16.70
C ILE A 154 3.38 0.14 -15.93
N HIS A 155 4.38 0.68 -16.63
CA HIS A 155 5.42 1.51 -16.02
C HIS A 155 4.85 2.72 -15.29
N GLN A 156 3.94 3.48 -15.93
CA GLN A 156 3.30 4.65 -15.32
C GLN A 156 2.51 4.29 -14.05
N MET A 157 1.82 3.15 -14.05
CA MET A 157 1.12 2.65 -12.88
C MET A 157 2.09 2.36 -11.73
N ILE A 158 3.16 1.61 -11.99
CA ILE A 158 4.19 1.29 -10.98
C ILE A 158 4.84 2.57 -10.45
N SER A 159 5.25 3.47 -11.36
CA SER A 159 5.90 4.74 -11.00
C SER A 159 5.00 5.62 -10.12
N SER A 160 3.70 5.73 -10.47
CA SER A 160 2.75 6.53 -9.68
C SER A 160 2.57 5.97 -8.26
N ALA A 161 2.48 4.65 -8.14
CA ALA A 161 2.35 4.00 -6.84
C ALA A 161 3.65 4.08 -6.02
N TYR A 162 4.80 3.99 -6.69
CA TYR A 162 6.11 4.07 -6.05
C TYR A 162 6.42 5.47 -5.54
N ASN A 163 6.16 6.51 -6.36
CA ASN A 163 6.33 7.90 -5.95
C ASN A 163 5.51 8.20 -4.69
N LEU A 164 4.27 7.71 -4.63
CA LEU A 164 3.45 7.88 -3.43
C LEU A 164 4.06 7.17 -2.21
N ALA A 165 4.68 6.01 -2.40
CA ALA A 165 5.36 5.30 -1.31
C ALA A 165 6.60 6.04 -0.80
N MET A 166 7.26 6.84 -1.65
CA MET A 166 8.45 7.62 -1.29
C MET A 166 8.12 8.98 -0.65
N GLU A 167 6.91 9.49 -0.88
CA GLU A 167 6.43 10.76 -0.31
C GLU A 167 5.89 10.60 1.11
N GLN A 168 5.78 9.37 1.62
CA GLN A 168 5.18 9.02 2.90
C GLN A 168 6.18 8.36 3.85
#